data_af4c093c252c1f476207114729e92a66
#
_entry.id   af4c093c252c1f476207114729e92a66
#
_cell.length_a   1.000
_cell.length_b   1.000
_cell.length_c   1.000
_cell.angle_alpha   90.00
_cell.angle_beta   90.00
_cell.angle_gamma   90.00
#
_symmetry.space_group_name_H-M   'P 1'
#
loop_
_entity.id
_entity.type
_entity.pdbx_description
1 polymer ?
#
loop_
_entity_poly.entity_id
_entity_poly.type
_entity_poly.pdbx_seq_one_letter_code
_entity_poly.pdbx_strand_id
1 'polypeptide(L)'
;MLDCFSGRCHADVAPTREGPNVLRIANASGFYGDRFDALRDMLTGGPLDVLTGDYLAELTMLILGRGQQQDPARGYATTFLRQLEEGLGLAQAHGVKLVSNAGGLNPAGLADAIRELADRVGVPVRVAHVEGDDLRGARQWGEDVITANAYLGGAGIAECLRAGADVVVTGRVTDAALVTGPAAAHHGWAADDWDALAGAVVAGHVLECGTQATGGNYAFFGEHDVRRPGFPIAEIHPDGSAVITKHPGTGGAVTAGTVTAQLLYETGGARYAGPDVTARLDTVRLVGEGTDRVRIEGVRGEPPPPTLKVGLTRLGGFRNEVVFVLTGLEIEAKAALVQEQMADVLGKRRPGPEQVSWSLARTDWLDAPVQEEASAVLRLVVRDRDPDAVGRLVSSAAVELALASYPGFHLTAPPGKASPYGVFEAAYTAAETVTHTAVLPDGRRIGVPPAPRSQELAEVPQPPLPEPLTGYGATRRAPLGLVAGARSGDKGGSANVGVWARDGNQETWRWLAHTLTADRFRALLPETAELPVVRHVLPNLRALNFVVDGLLGEGVASQARFDPQAKAVGEWLRARHLEIPEVLL
;
A
#
# COMPACT_ATOMS: atom_id res chain seq x y z
N MET A 1 27.29 35.84 -45.14
CA MET A 1 27.63 34.42 -45.34
C MET A 1 26.76 33.63 -44.41
N LEU A 2 25.76 32.99 -45.01
CA LEU A 2 24.71 32.21 -44.36
C LEU A 2 25.26 30.82 -44.02
N ASP A 3 25.00 30.33 -42.83
CA ASP A 3 25.03 28.90 -42.58
C ASP A 3 23.75 28.48 -41.79
N CYS A 4 22.97 27.66 -42.47
CA CYS A 4 21.77 27.05 -41.97
C CYS A 4 22.12 25.88 -41.07
N PHE A 5 21.67 25.89 -39.81
CA PHE A 5 21.58 24.67 -38.99
C PHE A 5 20.20 24.06 -39.12
N SER A 6 20.16 22.89 -39.72
CA SER A 6 18.99 22.07 -39.87
C SER A 6 18.59 21.41 -38.55
N GLY A 7 17.66 22.02 -37.82
CA GLY A 7 16.97 21.39 -36.70
C GLY A 7 15.92 20.41 -37.26
N ARG A 8 16.11 19.11 -37.01
CA ARG A 8 15.04 18.12 -37.20
C ARG A 8 14.01 18.33 -36.09
N CYS A 9 12.85 18.83 -36.46
CA CYS A 9 11.66 18.75 -35.62
C CYS A 9 11.33 17.25 -35.44
N HIS A 10 11.50 16.72 -34.25
CA HIS A 10 10.82 15.49 -33.87
C HIS A 10 9.34 15.85 -33.78
N ALA A 11 8.55 15.36 -34.74
CA ALA A 11 7.11 15.39 -34.64
C ALA A 11 6.74 14.52 -33.43
N ASP A 12 6.10 15.11 -32.41
CA ASP A 12 5.41 14.40 -31.37
C ASP A 12 4.35 13.51 -32.03
N VAL A 13 4.64 12.22 -32.11
CA VAL A 13 3.65 11.24 -32.51
C VAL A 13 2.67 11.14 -31.34
N ALA A 14 1.47 11.69 -31.53
CA ALA A 14 0.38 11.47 -30.60
C ALA A 14 0.24 9.95 -30.36
N PRO A 15 0.04 9.49 -29.11
CA PRO A 15 -0.09 8.07 -28.82
C PRO A 15 -1.28 7.52 -29.62
N THR A 16 -0.99 6.66 -30.59
CA THR A 16 -1.99 5.95 -31.36
C THR A 16 -2.71 4.99 -30.41
N ARG A 17 -4.06 5.05 -30.35
CA ARG A 17 -4.85 4.01 -29.73
C ARG A 17 -4.45 2.66 -30.36
N GLU A 18 -3.85 1.78 -29.56
CA GLU A 18 -3.76 0.37 -29.95
C GLU A 18 -5.20 -0.12 -30.08
N GLY A 19 -5.60 -0.64 -31.20
CA GLY A 19 -6.88 -1.12 -31.66
C GLY A 19 -8.13 -1.00 -30.77
N PRO A 20 -9.33 -1.15 -31.30
CA PRO A 20 -10.59 -0.89 -30.59
C PRO A 20 -10.89 -1.83 -29.41
N ASN A 21 -9.98 -2.75 -29.08
CA ASN A 21 -10.20 -3.84 -28.12
C ASN A 21 -9.26 -3.79 -26.89
N VAL A 22 -8.58 -2.68 -26.65
CA VAL A 22 -7.70 -2.48 -25.48
C VAL A 22 -8.34 -1.47 -24.54
N LEU A 23 -8.53 -1.85 -23.28
CA LEU A 23 -9.10 -0.97 -22.25
C LEU A 23 -7.99 -0.22 -21.51
N ARG A 24 -8.04 1.11 -21.52
CA ARG A 24 -7.08 1.97 -20.79
C ARG A 24 -7.66 2.38 -19.44
N ILE A 25 -7.14 1.80 -18.38
CA ILE A 25 -7.49 2.11 -16.98
C ILE A 25 -6.34 2.85 -16.33
N ALA A 26 -6.60 4.03 -15.79
CA ALA A 26 -5.64 4.78 -15.00
C ALA A 26 -6.03 4.78 -13.52
N ASN A 27 -5.06 5.03 -12.63
CA ASN A 27 -5.32 5.33 -11.23
C ASN A 27 -4.96 6.79 -10.93
N ALA A 28 -5.71 7.45 -10.04
CA ALA A 28 -5.50 8.84 -9.61
C ALA A 28 -5.33 8.98 -8.09
N SER A 29 -5.35 7.89 -7.35
CA SER A 29 -5.16 7.90 -5.89
C SER A 29 -4.76 6.51 -5.41
N GLY A 30 -3.72 6.42 -4.59
CA GLY A 30 -3.31 5.19 -3.90
C GLY A 30 -3.65 5.20 -2.41
N PHE A 31 -4.15 6.31 -1.86
CA PHE A 31 -4.60 6.41 -0.47
C PHE A 31 -5.39 7.72 -0.22
N TYR A 32 -6.11 7.80 0.91
CA TYR A 32 -6.99 8.93 1.25
C TYR A 32 -6.33 10.32 1.25
N GLY A 33 -5.02 10.41 1.45
CA GLY A 33 -4.24 11.64 1.49
C GLY A 33 -3.38 11.90 0.25
N ASP A 34 -3.65 11.22 -0.86
CA ASP A 34 -2.85 11.34 -2.08
C ASP A 34 -3.06 12.70 -2.78
N ARG A 35 -2.29 12.95 -3.81
CA ARG A 35 -2.22 14.22 -4.53
C ARG A 35 -3.58 14.66 -5.07
N PHE A 36 -4.08 15.80 -4.60
CA PHE A 36 -5.43 16.27 -4.90
C PHE A 36 -5.69 16.52 -6.39
N ASP A 37 -4.70 17.07 -7.09
CA ASP A 37 -4.80 17.41 -8.53
C ASP A 37 -4.60 16.20 -9.47
N ALA A 38 -4.30 15.00 -8.93
CA ALA A 38 -4.05 13.81 -9.71
C ALA A 38 -5.23 13.41 -10.60
N LEU A 39 -6.45 13.53 -10.10
CA LEU A 39 -7.66 13.20 -10.88
C LEU A 39 -7.76 14.09 -12.13
N ARG A 40 -7.54 15.41 -11.99
CA ARG A 40 -7.52 16.34 -13.13
C ARG A 40 -6.36 16.04 -14.07
N ASP A 41 -5.14 15.86 -13.52
CA ASP A 41 -3.95 15.57 -14.33
C ASP A 41 -4.14 14.32 -15.20
N MET A 42 -4.76 13.29 -14.65
CA MET A 42 -5.03 12.05 -15.37
C MET A 42 -6.12 12.22 -16.43
N LEU A 43 -7.19 12.95 -16.15
CA LEU A 43 -8.27 13.21 -17.13
C LEU A 43 -7.82 14.09 -18.30
N THR A 44 -6.81 14.93 -18.09
CA THR A 44 -6.33 15.88 -19.11
C THR A 44 -5.01 15.48 -19.78
N GLY A 45 -4.31 14.48 -19.24
CA GLY A 45 -2.97 14.07 -19.71
C GLY A 45 -2.97 13.21 -20.98
N GLY A 46 -4.11 12.65 -21.37
CA GLY A 46 -4.23 11.80 -22.56
C GLY A 46 -5.48 10.90 -22.53
N PRO A 47 -5.67 10.05 -23.55
CA PRO A 47 -6.87 9.22 -23.66
C PRO A 47 -6.94 8.15 -22.57
N LEU A 48 -8.10 8.02 -21.94
CA LEU A 48 -8.47 7.00 -20.95
C LEU A 48 -9.89 6.51 -21.24
N ASP A 49 -10.19 5.29 -20.82
CA ASP A 49 -11.55 4.75 -20.80
C ASP A 49 -12.12 4.75 -19.37
N VAL A 50 -11.27 4.44 -18.38
CA VAL A 50 -11.64 4.40 -16.95
C VAL A 50 -10.56 5.09 -16.12
N LEU A 51 -10.98 5.86 -15.13
CA LEU A 51 -10.13 6.41 -14.09
C LEU A 51 -10.57 5.85 -12.74
N THR A 52 -9.62 5.20 -12.04
CA THR A 52 -9.85 4.65 -10.70
C THR A 52 -9.25 5.55 -9.63
N GLY A 53 -9.71 5.37 -8.40
CA GLY A 53 -9.13 5.99 -7.22
C GLY A 53 -9.28 5.05 -6.02
N ASP A 54 -8.15 4.64 -5.46
CA ASP A 54 -8.11 3.87 -4.23
C ASP A 54 -7.91 4.81 -3.03
N TYR A 55 -8.87 4.79 -2.11
CA TYR A 55 -8.88 5.66 -0.92
C TYR A 55 -8.83 4.86 0.37
N LEU A 56 -8.97 3.53 0.32
CA LEU A 56 -9.19 2.72 1.51
C LEU A 56 -7.96 1.90 1.88
N ALA A 57 -7.55 2.09 3.12
CA ALA A 57 -6.60 1.25 3.83
C ALA A 57 -7.11 1.02 5.26
N GLU A 58 -6.47 0.17 6.03
CA GLU A 58 -6.84 -0.14 7.42
C GLU A 58 -6.99 1.12 8.27
N LEU A 59 -6.03 2.04 8.16
CA LEU A 59 -6.06 3.33 8.87
C LEU A 59 -7.21 4.23 8.39
N THR A 60 -7.48 4.25 7.09
CA THR A 60 -8.58 5.04 6.53
C THR A 60 -9.92 4.55 7.03
N MET A 61 -10.13 3.21 7.08
CA MET A 61 -11.36 2.63 7.62
C MET A 61 -11.59 3.03 9.07
N LEU A 62 -10.54 3.06 9.91
CA LEU A 62 -10.63 3.58 11.29
C LEU A 62 -11.07 5.04 11.32
N ILE A 63 -10.48 5.90 10.47
CA ILE A 63 -10.82 7.33 10.39
C ILE A 63 -12.29 7.52 9.98
N LEU A 64 -12.73 6.81 8.93
CA LEU A 64 -14.11 6.87 8.44
C LEU A 64 -15.10 6.32 9.46
N GLY A 65 -14.77 5.21 10.15
CA GLY A 65 -15.60 4.61 11.19
C GLY A 65 -15.83 5.57 12.37
N ARG A 66 -14.79 6.22 12.85
CA ARG A 66 -14.89 7.24 13.90
C ARG A 66 -15.70 8.46 13.45
N GLY A 67 -15.50 8.87 12.19
CA GLY A 67 -16.30 9.95 11.61
C GLY A 67 -17.79 9.62 11.56
N GLN A 68 -18.13 8.39 11.16
CA GLN A 68 -19.51 7.92 11.08
C GLN A 68 -20.18 7.73 12.46
N GLN A 69 -19.41 7.36 13.49
CA GLN A 69 -19.92 7.31 14.87
C GLN A 69 -20.33 8.70 15.38
N GLN A 70 -19.67 9.75 14.93
CA GLN A 70 -20.01 11.15 15.29
C GLN A 70 -21.18 11.70 14.47
N ASP A 71 -21.23 11.31 13.20
CA ASP A 71 -22.26 11.76 12.24
C ASP A 71 -22.57 10.60 11.28
N PRO A 72 -23.73 9.94 11.39
CA PRO A 72 -24.12 8.81 10.54
C PRO A 72 -24.12 9.11 9.03
N ALA A 73 -24.24 10.37 8.63
CA ALA A 73 -24.18 10.77 7.21
C ALA A 73 -22.76 10.72 6.64
N ARG A 74 -21.73 10.69 7.50
CA ARG A 74 -20.32 10.50 7.11
C ARG A 74 -20.01 9.02 6.82
N GLY A 75 -18.74 8.70 6.65
CA GLY A 75 -18.24 7.36 6.45
C GLY A 75 -17.65 7.13 5.06
N TYR A 76 -17.59 8.16 4.22
CA TYR A 76 -16.94 8.12 2.91
C TYR A 76 -15.80 9.14 2.78
N ALA A 77 -14.93 8.95 1.79
CA ALA A 77 -13.77 9.81 1.54
C ALA A 77 -14.20 11.13 0.87
N THR A 78 -14.29 12.19 1.67
CA THR A 78 -14.72 13.53 1.21
C THR A 78 -13.76 14.17 0.20
N THR A 79 -12.49 13.77 0.19
CA THR A 79 -11.51 14.23 -0.79
C THR A 79 -11.94 13.88 -2.20
N PHE A 80 -12.43 12.65 -2.43
CA PHE A 80 -12.94 12.24 -3.74
C PHE A 80 -14.10 13.13 -4.21
N LEU A 81 -15.09 13.39 -3.34
CA LEU A 81 -16.22 14.25 -3.69
C LEU A 81 -15.76 15.68 -4.07
N ARG A 82 -14.77 16.23 -3.37
CA ARG A 82 -14.19 17.54 -3.71
C ARG A 82 -13.43 17.52 -5.04
N GLN A 83 -12.70 16.44 -5.35
CA GLN A 83 -12.04 16.28 -6.64
C GLN A 83 -13.04 16.20 -7.80
N LEU A 84 -14.23 15.68 -7.56
CA LEU A 84 -15.29 15.59 -8.55
C LEU A 84 -15.93 16.95 -8.89
N GLU A 85 -15.75 18.02 -8.11
CA GLU A 85 -16.26 19.37 -8.45
C GLU A 85 -15.78 19.83 -9.84
N GLU A 86 -14.52 19.52 -10.17
CA GLU A 86 -13.94 19.75 -11.51
C GLU A 86 -13.98 18.46 -12.36
N GLY A 87 -13.76 17.32 -11.69
CA GLY A 87 -13.55 16.02 -12.35
C GLY A 87 -14.75 15.50 -13.12
N LEU A 88 -16.00 15.75 -12.67
CA LEU A 88 -17.19 15.26 -13.37
C LEU A 88 -17.30 15.83 -14.80
N GLY A 89 -17.09 17.14 -14.94
CA GLY A 89 -17.13 17.79 -16.25
C GLY A 89 -16.03 17.31 -17.17
N LEU A 90 -14.82 17.12 -16.65
CA LEU A 90 -13.69 16.58 -17.43
C LEU A 90 -13.93 15.13 -17.84
N ALA A 91 -14.38 14.27 -16.92
CA ALA A 91 -14.68 12.88 -17.23
C ALA A 91 -15.76 12.75 -18.30
N GLN A 92 -16.84 13.53 -18.19
CA GLN A 92 -17.90 13.56 -19.19
C GLN A 92 -17.39 14.03 -20.56
N ALA A 93 -16.60 15.12 -20.60
CA ALA A 93 -16.07 15.67 -21.84
C ALA A 93 -15.15 14.68 -22.59
N HIS A 94 -14.44 13.84 -21.86
CA HIS A 94 -13.54 12.82 -22.42
C HIS A 94 -14.17 11.42 -22.52
N GLY A 95 -15.41 11.22 -22.05
CA GLY A 95 -16.09 9.93 -22.04
C GLY A 95 -15.49 8.90 -21.08
N VAL A 96 -14.77 9.36 -20.04
CA VAL A 96 -14.09 8.51 -19.05
C VAL A 96 -15.06 8.09 -17.94
N LYS A 97 -15.08 6.79 -17.61
CA LYS A 97 -15.81 6.27 -16.46
C LYS A 97 -14.98 6.44 -15.18
N LEU A 98 -15.65 6.75 -14.08
CA LEU A 98 -15.00 6.91 -12.76
C LEU A 98 -15.38 5.74 -11.86
N VAL A 99 -14.39 5.06 -11.29
CA VAL A 99 -14.61 3.91 -10.38
C VAL A 99 -13.76 4.09 -9.12
N SER A 100 -14.37 4.07 -7.94
CA SER A 100 -13.62 4.30 -6.70
C SER A 100 -14.25 3.59 -5.50
N ASN A 101 -13.39 3.15 -4.58
CA ASN A 101 -13.79 2.64 -3.26
C ASN A 101 -13.99 3.76 -2.22
N ALA A 102 -13.99 5.02 -2.63
CA ALA A 102 -14.17 6.18 -1.77
C ALA A 102 -15.48 6.17 -0.94
N GLY A 103 -16.43 5.29 -1.26
CA GLY A 103 -17.67 5.08 -0.50
C GLY A 103 -17.44 4.60 0.93
N GLY A 104 -16.35 3.85 1.17
CA GLY A 104 -15.96 3.44 2.52
C GLY A 104 -17.07 2.71 3.26
N LEU A 105 -17.57 3.31 4.35
CA LEU A 105 -18.67 2.78 5.18
C LEU A 105 -20.06 3.31 4.76
N ASN A 106 -20.13 4.18 3.75
CA ASN A 106 -21.38 4.80 3.30
C ASN A 106 -21.36 5.03 1.77
N PRO A 107 -21.27 3.97 0.94
CA PRO A 107 -21.25 4.13 -0.50
C PRO A 107 -22.55 4.73 -1.07
N ALA A 108 -23.70 4.42 -0.48
CA ALA A 108 -24.98 5.03 -0.86
C ALA A 108 -25.00 6.55 -0.62
N GLY A 109 -24.54 6.99 0.56
CA GLY A 109 -24.46 8.43 0.88
C GLY A 109 -23.49 9.18 -0.02
N LEU A 110 -22.35 8.56 -0.41
CA LEU A 110 -21.46 9.16 -1.40
C LEU A 110 -22.11 9.23 -2.79
N ALA A 111 -22.83 8.19 -3.22
CA ALA A 111 -23.55 8.20 -4.49
C ALA A 111 -24.59 9.32 -4.55
N ASP A 112 -25.33 9.55 -3.47
CA ASP A 112 -26.30 10.66 -3.36
C ASP A 112 -25.58 12.01 -3.39
N ALA A 113 -24.50 12.18 -2.64
CA ALA A 113 -23.70 13.41 -2.65
C ALA A 113 -23.12 13.72 -4.03
N ILE A 114 -22.74 12.69 -4.82
CA ILE A 114 -22.29 12.88 -6.20
C ILE A 114 -23.44 13.31 -7.12
N ARG A 115 -24.66 12.78 -6.96
CA ARG A 115 -25.83 13.22 -7.71
C ARG A 115 -26.16 14.69 -7.42
N GLU A 116 -26.16 15.08 -6.14
CA GLU A 116 -26.36 16.48 -5.72
C GLU A 116 -25.25 17.40 -6.27
N LEU A 117 -23.99 16.94 -6.27
CA LEU A 117 -22.89 17.66 -6.90
C LEU A 117 -23.10 17.83 -8.40
N ALA A 118 -23.47 16.76 -9.10
CA ALA A 118 -23.72 16.75 -10.54
C ALA A 118 -24.81 17.76 -10.94
N ASP A 119 -25.92 17.80 -10.19
CA ASP A 119 -26.98 18.78 -10.39
C ASP A 119 -26.47 20.21 -10.16
N ARG A 120 -25.67 20.44 -9.12
CA ARG A 120 -25.11 21.76 -8.79
C ARG A 120 -24.15 22.28 -9.85
N VAL A 121 -23.31 21.39 -10.43
CA VAL A 121 -22.34 21.78 -11.47
C VAL A 121 -22.92 21.66 -12.89
N GLY A 122 -24.14 21.18 -13.04
CA GLY A 122 -24.84 21.07 -14.32
C GLY A 122 -24.28 19.97 -15.23
N VAL A 123 -23.71 18.89 -14.67
CA VAL A 123 -23.11 17.78 -15.41
C VAL A 123 -23.97 16.53 -15.21
N PRO A 124 -24.76 16.08 -16.20
CA PRO A 124 -25.57 14.88 -16.07
C PRO A 124 -24.70 13.63 -16.01
N VAL A 125 -24.81 12.86 -14.92
CA VAL A 125 -24.07 11.60 -14.72
C VAL A 125 -24.98 10.50 -14.16
N ARG A 126 -24.72 9.26 -14.57
CA ARG A 126 -25.40 8.07 -14.05
C ARG A 126 -24.53 7.46 -12.96
N VAL A 127 -24.96 7.61 -11.71
CA VAL A 127 -24.21 7.14 -10.55
C VAL A 127 -24.78 5.83 -10.05
N ALA A 128 -23.91 4.83 -9.91
CA ALA A 128 -24.19 3.53 -9.29
C ALA A 128 -23.30 3.31 -8.07
N HIS A 129 -23.66 2.36 -7.23
CA HIS A 129 -22.81 1.98 -6.11
C HIS A 129 -22.90 0.49 -5.79
N VAL A 130 -21.91 -0.03 -5.04
CA VAL A 130 -21.85 -1.41 -4.57
C VAL A 130 -21.94 -1.42 -3.05
N GLU A 131 -22.76 -2.31 -2.51
CA GLU A 131 -23.05 -2.50 -1.08
C GLU A 131 -22.86 -3.95 -0.67
N GLY A 132 -22.85 -4.18 0.66
CA GLY A 132 -22.90 -5.50 1.29
C GLY A 132 -21.59 -5.91 1.95
N ASP A 133 -20.57 -5.08 1.89
CA ASP A 133 -19.31 -5.28 2.57
C ASP A 133 -19.39 -5.03 4.09
N ASP A 134 -20.33 -4.19 4.56
CA ASP A 134 -20.49 -3.86 5.98
C ASP A 134 -21.14 -5.00 6.77
N LEU A 135 -20.37 -5.64 7.63
CA LEU A 135 -20.77 -6.77 8.47
C LEU A 135 -20.83 -6.42 9.96
N ARG A 136 -20.83 -5.16 10.35
CA ARG A 136 -20.86 -4.72 11.76
C ARG A 136 -22.06 -5.29 12.54
N GLY A 137 -23.19 -5.54 11.88
CA GLY A 137 -24.37 -6.17 12.48
C GLY A 137 -24.24 -7.66 12.78
N ALA A 138 -23.23 -8.34 12.33
CA ALA A 138 -23.05 -9.77 12.57
C ALA A 138 -22.50 -10.03 13.97
N ARG A 139 -23.24 -10.82 14.79
CA ARG A 139 -22.91 -11.10 16.20
C ARG A 139 -21.52 -11.71 16.41
N GLN A 140 -21.00 -12.42 15.44
CA GLN A 140 -19.69 -13.08 15.52
C GLN A 140 -18.52 -12.12 15.70
N TRP A 141 -18.69 -10.83 15.37
CA TRP A 141 -17.62 -9.83 15.46
C TRP A 141 -17.58 -9.09 16.80
N GLY A 142 -18.59 -9.25 17.65
CA GLY A 142 -18.74 -8.50 18.91
C GLY A 142 -19.35 -7.10 18.72
N GLU A 143 -19.64 -6.44 19.83
CA GLU A 143 -20.29 -5.12 19.83
C GLU A 143 -19.29 -3.95 19.82
N ASP A 144 -18.00 -4.22 20.02
CA ASP A 144 -16.93 -3.23 20.15
C ASP A 144 -16.21 -2.90 18.84
N VAL A 145 -16.65 -3.49 17.72
CA VAL A 145 -16.05 -3.20 16.41
C VAL A 145 -16.45 -1.80 15.92
N ILE A 146 -15.46 -1.04 15.47
CA ILE A 146 -15.68 0.25 14.79
C ILE A 146 -16.04 -0.01 13.33
N THR A 147 -15.32 -0.94 12.68
CA THR A 147 -15.59 -1.39 11.32
C THR A 147 -15.44 -2.90 11.21
N ALA A 148 -16.27 -3.52 10.37
CA ALA A 148 -16.20 -4.93 10.01
C ALA A 148 -16.61 -5.03 8.53
N ASN A 149 -15.65 -5.05 7.61
CA ASN A 149 -15.95 -4.98 6.19
C ASN A 149 -15.34 -6.16 5.45
N ALA A 150 -16.20 -6.90 4.71
CA ALA A 150 -15.75 -7.90 3.76
C ALA A 150 -15.06 -7.25 2.57
N TYR A 151 -13.98 -7.85 2.09
CA TYR A 151 -13.31 -7.43 0.86
C TYR A 151 -14.06 -8.05 -0.32
N LEU A 152 -14.93 -7.26 -0.96
CA LEU A 152 -15.69 -7.71 -2.12
C LEU A 152 -14.84 -7.71 -3.39
N GLY A 153 -15.32 -8.38 -4.43
CA GLY A 153 -14.70 -8.44 -5.74
C GLY A 153 -15.19 -7.36 -6.71
N GLY A 154 -14.70 -7.44 -7.95
CA GLY A 154 -15.03 -6.53 -9.04
C GLY A 154 -16.37 -6.80 -9.72
N ALA A 155 -17.03 -7.93 -9.45
CA ALA A 155 -18.24 -8.33 -10.17
C ALA A 155 -19.40 -7.32 -10.01
N GLY A 156 -19.59 -6.73 -8.81
CA GLY A 156 -20.59 -5.68 -8.59
C GLY A 156 -20.30 -4.40 -9.38
N ILE A 157 -19.02 -4.03 -9.50
CA ILE A 157 -18.57 -2.91 -10.33
C ILE A 157 -18.90 -3.20 -11.81
N ALA A 158 -18.63 -4.43 -12.27
CA ALA A 158 -18.92 -4.85 -13.64
C ALA A 158 -20.41 -4.74 -13.96
N GLU A 159 -21.31 -5.17 -13.07
CA GLU A 159 -22.76 -5.04 -13.25
C GLU A 159 -23.19 -3.56 -13.36
N CYS A 160 -22.66 -2.69 -12.52
CA CYS A 160 -22.94 -1.26 -12.56
C CYS A 160 -22.52 -0.64 -13.92
N LEU A 161 -21.33 -0.98 -14.41
CA LEU A 161 -20.79 -0.47 -15.68
C LEU A 161 -21.56 -1.02 -16.90
N ARG A 162 -21.91 -2.31 -16.90
CA ARG A 162 -22.77 -2.92 -17.94
C ARG A 162 -24.16 -2.26 -18.00
N ALA A 163 -24.69 -1.83 -16.86
CA ALA A 163 -25.92 -1.04 -16.79
C ALA A 163 -25.75 0.41 -17.24
N GLY A 164 -24.55 0.80 -17.64
CA GLY A 164 -24.24 2.10 -18.21
C GLY A 164 -23.92 3.19 -17.21
N ALA A 165 -23.48 2.85 -16.00
CA ALA A 165 -23.00 3.84 -15.04
C ALA A 165 -21.82 4.66 -15.60
N ASP A 166 -21.78 5.95 -15.26
CA ASP A 166 -20.67 6.86 -15.55
C ASP A 166 -19.74 6.97 -14.34
N VAL A 167 -20.31 6.84 -13.13
CA VAL A 167 -19.59 6.82 -11.86
C VAL A 167 -20.05 5.60 -11.05
N VAL A 168 -19.10 4.80 -10.57
CA VAL A 168 -19.33 3.68 -9.67
C VAL A 168 -18.54 3.89 -8.39
N VAL A 169 -19.22 3.96 -7.24
CA VAL A 169 -18.57 4.02 -5.93
C VAL A 169 -18.87 2.77 -5.13
N THR A 170 -17.89 2.31 -4.36
CA THR A 170 -18.03 1.09 -3.56
C THR A 170 -17.66 1.35 -2.10
N GLY A 171 -18.09 0.46 -1.21
CA GLY A 171 -17.47 0.25 0.08
C GLY A 171 -16.14 -0.49 -0.05
N ARG A 172 -15.81 -1.37 0.90
CA ARG A 172 -14.56 -2.14 0.88
C ARG A 172 -14.63 -3.25 -0.17
N VAL A 173 -13.84 -3.08 -1.20
CA VAL A 173 -13.52 -4.11 -2.19
C VAL A 173 -12.02 -4.43 -2.06
N THR A 174 -11.53 -5.50 -2.69
CA THR A 174 -10.09 -5.65 -2.90
C THR A 174 -9.61 -4.53 -3.81
N ASP A 175 -8.42 -4.00 -3.56
CA ASP A 175 -7.90 -2.82 -4.27
C ASP A 175 -7.83 -3.08 -5.80
N ALA A 176 -7.41 -4.28 -6.19
CA ALA A 176 -7.41 -4.73 -7.58
C ALA A 176 -8.82 -4.84 -8.21
N ALA A 177 -9.90 -4.92 -7.42
CA ALA A 177 -11.27 -4.99 -7.95
C ALA A 177 -11.66 -3.73 -8.72
N LEU A 178 -11.05 -2.58 -8.41
CA LEU A 178 -11.23 -1.33 -9.14
C LEU A 178 -10.77 -1.42 -10.61
N VAL A 179 -9.88 -2.36 -10.91
CA VAL A 179 -9.40 -2.65 -12.27
C VAL A 179 -10.09 -3.88 -12.86
N THR A 180 -10.26 -4.95 -12.07
CA THR A 180 -10.87 -6.21 -12.50
C THR A 180 -12.32 -6.00 -12.92
N GLY A 181 -13.11 -5.20 -12.17
CA GLY A 181 -14.51 -4.92 -12.50
C GLY A 181 -14.69 -4.23 -13.85
N PRO A 182 -14.03 -3.10 -14.12
CA PRO A 182 -14.06 -2.46 -15.43
C PRO A 182 -13.56 -3.35 -16.55
N ALA A 183 -12.49 -4.12 -16.35
CA ALA A 183 -11.97 -5.03 -17.37
C ALA A 183 -12.98 -6.13 -17.71
N ALA A 184 -13.59 -6.76 -16.71
CA ALA A 184 -14.62 -7.78 -16.90
C ALA A 184 -15.89 -7.21 -17.59
N ALA A 185 -16.26 -5.97 -17.29
CA ALA A 185 -17.37 -5.30 -17.95
C ALA A 185 -17.08 -5.03 -19.43
N HIS A 186 -15.88 -4.51 -19.75
CA HIS A 186 -15.49 -4.11 -21.09
C HIS A 186 -15.29 -5.32 -22.01
N HIS A 187 -14.58 -6.34 -21.55
CA HIS A 187 -14.26 -7.52 -22.36
C HIS A 187 -15.35 -8.61 -22.33
N GLY A 188 -16.37 -8.45 -21.49
CA GLY A 188 -17.45 -9.43 -21.35
C GLY A 188 -17.01 -10.74 -20.72
N TRP A 189 -15.98 -10.72 -19.85
CA TRP A 189 -15.51 -11.94 -19.20
C TRP A 189 -16.57 -12.56 -18.32
N ALA A 190 -16.60 -13.88 -18.32
CA ALA A 190 -17.38 -14.70 -17.40
C ALA A 190 -16.67 -14.80 -16.05
N ALA A 191 -17.43 -15.20 -15.02
CA ALA A 191 -16.89 -15.33 -13.67
C ALA A 191 -15.87 -16.47 -13.49
N ASP A 192 -15.68 -17.32 -14.51
CA ASP A 192 -14.71 -18.41 -14.56
C ASP A 192 -13.63 -18.26 -15.64
N ASP A 193 -13.52 -17.07 -16.23
CA ASP A 193 -12.38 -16.70 -17.09
C ASP A 193 -11.12 -16.41 -16.24
N TRP A 194 -10.69 -17.43 -15.48
CA TRP A 194 -9.70 -17.28 -14.40
C TRP A 194 -8.39 -16.60 -14.83
N ASP A 195 -7.85 -16.97 -16.00
CA ASP A 195 -6.56 -16.40 -16.46
C ASP A 195 -6.71 -14.90 -16.79
N ALA A 196 -7.81 -14.51 -17.44
CA ALA A 196 -8.07 -13.11 -17.77
C ALA A 196 -8.33 -12.25 -16.52
N LEU A 197 -9.16 -12.77 -15.59
CA LEU A 197 -9.40 -12.13 -14.30
C LEU A 197 -8.12 -11.98 -13.49
N ALA A 198 -7.28 -13.03 -13.46
CA ALA A 198 -6.00 -12.99 -12.74
C ALA A 198 -5.03 -11.96 -13.34
N GLY A 199 -4.99 -11.83 -14.67
CA GLY A 199 -4.21 -10.80 -15.35
C GLY A 199 -4.63 -9.39 -14.93
N ALA A 200 -5.94 -9.12 -14.90
CA ALA A 200 -6.48 -7.85 -14.44
C ALA A 200 -6.24 -7.61 -12.94
N VAL A 201 -6.29 -8.66 -12.09
CA VAL A 201 -5.93 -8.56 -10.66
C VAL A 201 -4.46 -8.15 -10.52
N VAL A 202 -3.55 -8.76 -11.27
CA VAL A 202 -2.12 -8.42 -11.23
C VAL A 202 -1.87 -6.99 -11.73
N ALA A 203 -2.55 -6.57 -12.80
CA ALA A 203 -2.48 -5.18 -13.26
C ALA A 203 -3.04 -4.21 -12.21
N GLY A 204 -4.16 -4.54 -11.58
CA GLY A 204 -4.78 -3.76 -10.51
C GLY A 204 -3.86 -3.61 -9.30
N HIS A 205 -3.22 -4.70 -8.87
CA HIS A 205 -2.24 -4.68 -7.78
C HIS A 205 -1.02 -3.78 -8.10
N VAL A 206 -0.61 -3.69 -9.36
CA VAL A 206 0.45 -2.75 -9.76
C VAL A 206 -0.05 -1.29 -9.71
N LEU A 207 -1.32 -1.03 -10.06
CA LEU A 207 -1.87 0.33 -10.13
C LEU A 207 -2.30 0.90 -8.79
N GLU A 208 -2.78 0.07 -7.85
CA GLU A 208 -3.49 0.49 -6.63
C GLU A 208 -2.74 1.53 -5.80
N CYS A 209 -1.43 1.38 -5.66
CA CYS A 209 -0.58 2.29 -4.90
C CYS A 209 -0.11 3.52 -5.70
N GLY A 210 -0.78 3.87 -6.79
CA GLY A 210 -0.56 5.08 -7.55
C GLY A 210 0.86 5.20 -8.09
N THR A 211 1.51 6.32 -7.80
CA THR A 211 2.83 6.65 -8.37
C THR A 211 3.98 5.73 -7.95
N GLN A 212 3.75 4.77 -7.07
CA GLN A 212 4.77 3.76 -6.76
C GLN A 212 5.10 2.88 -7.97
N ALA A 213 4.12 2.57 -8.81
CA ALA A 213 4.34 1.83 -10.06
C ALA A 213 5.19 2.59 -11.08
N THR A 214 5.28 3.90 -10.93
CA THR A 214 6.03 4.80 -11.82
C THR A 214 7.31 5.35 -11.19
N GLY A 215 7.83 4.70 -10.15
CA GLY A 215 9.10 5.01 -9.52
C GLY A 215 9.04 5.77 -8.20
N GLY A 216 7.85 6.12 -7.70
CA GLY A 216 7.68 6.61 -6.34
C GLY A 216 8.14 5.54 -5.33
N ASN A 217 8.95 5.92 -4.34
CA ASN A 217 9.50 4.99 -3.35
C ASN A 217 10.33 3.82 -3.93
N TYR A 218 10.84 3.97 -5.16
CA TYR A 218 11.64 2.93 -5.81
C TYR A 218 13.07 2.91 -5.27
N ALA A 219 13.61 1.70 -5.09
CA ALA A 219 14.92 1.46 -4.52
C ALA A 219 16.08 2.19 -5.25
N PHE A 220 15.95 2.39 -6.55
CA PHE A 220 16.93 3.10 -7.39
C PHE A 220 16.38 4.45 -7.88
N PHE A 221 15.69 5.18 -7.01
CA PHE A 221 15.02 6.44 -7.33
C PHE A 221 15.93 7.52 -7.95
N GLY A 222 17.22 7.49 -7.65
CA GLY A 222 18.21 8.41 -8.22
C GLY A 222 18.44 8.27 -9.74
N GLU A 223 17.93 7.19 -10.35
CA GLU A 223 18.03 6.95 -11.80
C GLU A 223 16.90 7.63 -12.59
N HIS A 224 15.88 8.15 -11.92
CA HIS A 224 14.68 8.70 -12.53
C HIS A 224 14.29 10.05 -11.93
N ASP A 225 13.56 10.88 -12.69
CA ASP A 225 12.97 12.11 -12.15
C ASP A 225 11.69 11.80 -11.37
N VAL A 226 11.83 11.52 -10.07
CA VAL A 226 10.73 11.19 -9.17
C VAL A 226 10.22 12.40 -8.37
N ARG A 227 10.58 13.64 -8.73
CA ARG A 227 10.08 14.83 -8.04
C ARG A 227 8.57 14.99 -8.15
N ARG A 228 7.99 14.62 -9.30
CA ARG A 228 6.55 14.58 -9.54
C ARG A 228 6.22 13.43 -10.50
N PRO A 229 6.20 12.17 -10.04
CA PRO A 229 5.92 11.04 -10.91
C PRO A 229 4.46 11.10 -11.41
N GLY A 230 4.27 10.68 -12.67
CA GLY A 230 2.94 10.49 -13.24
C GLY A 230 2.24 9.28 -12.62
N PHE A 231 0.92 9.30 -12.57
CA PHE A 231 0.15 8.13 -12.13
C PHE A 231 0.15 7.04 -13.21
N PRO A 232 0.04 5.75 -12.79
CA PRO A 232 0.11 4.63 -13.72
C PRO A 232 -1.18 4.45 -14.53
N ILE A 233 -1.01 3.85 -15.70
CA ILE A 233 -2.07 3.41 -16.62
C ILE A 233 -1.82 1.93 -16.93
N ALA A 234 -2.86 1.11 -16.93
CA ALA A 234 -2.84 -0.24 -17.51
C ALA A 234 -3.65 -0.27 -18.81
N GLU A 235 -3.04 -0.78 -19.85
CA GLU A 235 -3.69 -1.13 -21.12
C GLU A 235 -4.01 -2.61 -21.08
N ILE A 236 -5.29 -2.96 -20.80
CA ILE A 236 -5.72 -4.33 -20.56
C ILE A 236 -6.27 -4.93 -21.84
N HIS A 237 -5.77 -6.10 -22.21
CA HIS A 237 -6.15 -6.85 -23.39
C HIS A 237 -7.24 -7.89 -23.08
N PRO A 238 -7.96 -8.42 -24.09
CA PRO A 238 -9.03 -9.40 -23.90
C PRO A 238 -8.59 -10.72 -23.21
N ASP A 239 -7.32 -11.08 -23.31
CA ASP A 239 -6.73 -12.27 -22.68
C ASP A 239 -6.26 -12.03 -21.23
N GLY A 240 -6.47 -10.81 -20.71
CA GLY A 240 -6.01 -10.39 -19.38
C GLY A 240 -4.56 -9.93 -19.31
N SER A 241 -3.77 -10.05 -20.38
CA SER A 241 -2.45 -9.40 -20.40
C SER A 241 -2.60 -7.89 -20.34
N ALA A 242 -1.62 -7.20 -19.76
CA ALA A 242 -1.69 -5.75 -19.59
C ALA A 242 -0.34 -5.08 -19.88
N VAL A 243 -0.38 -3.86 -20.41
CA VAL A 243 0.82 -3.02 -20.51
C VAL A 243 0.71 -1.90 -19.48
N ILE A 244 1.64 -1.87 -18.54
CA ILE A 244 1.75 -0.78 -17.58
C ILE A 244 2.52 0.37 -18.23
N THR A 245 1.95 1.57 -18.12
CA THR A 245 2.52 2.80 -18.69
C THR A 245 2.09 4.02 -17.87
N LYS A 246 2.38 5.22 -18.35
CA LYS A 246 1.95 6.51 -17.79
C LYS A 246 1.73 7.53 -18.90
N HIS A 247 1.14 8.68 -18.59
CA HIS A 247 1.02 9.75 -19.60
C HIS A 247 2.40 10.25 -20.04
N PRO A 248 2.58 10.50 -21.35
CA PRO A 248 3.82 11.08 -21.87
C PRO A 248 4.16 12.42 -21.20
N GLY A 249 5.46 12.68 -21.04
CA GLY A 249 5.94 13.94 -20.46
C GLY A 249 5.79 14.08 -18.95
N THR A 250 5.20 13.09 -18.26
CA THR A 250 5.16 13.07 -16.79
C THR A 250 6.45 12.49 -16.21
N GLY A 251 6.80 12.90 -14.97
CA GLY A 251 7.96 12.36 -14.25
C GLY A 251 7.82 10.88 -13.90
N GLY A 252 8.86 10.33 -13.31
CA GLY A 252 8.96 8.91 -12.99
C GLY A 252 9.30 8.04 -14.21
N ALA A 253 9.33 6.72 -14.02
CA ALA A 253 9.59 5.74 -15.06
C ALA A 253 8.80 4.45 -14.81
N VAL A 254 8.35 3.81 -15.90
CA VAL A 254 7.79 2.47 -15.86
C VAL A 254 8.82 1.50 -16.45
N THR A 255 9.40 0.70 -15.58
CA THR A 255 10.43 -0.29 -15.93
C THR A 255 10.06 -1.66 -15.36
N ALA A 256 10.70 -2.73 -15.83
CA ALA A 256 10.54 -4.04 -15.21
C ALA A 256 10.86 -4.00 -13.70
N GLY A 257 11.81 -3.16 -13.28
CA GLY A 257 12.17 -2.98 -11.89
C GLY A 257 11.08 -2.31 -11.05
N THR A 258 10.46 -1.22 -11.54
CA THR A 258 9.37 -0.53 -10.82
C THR A 258 8.12 -1.40 -10.73
N VAL A 259 7.79 -2.16 -11.78
CA VAL A 259 6.69 -3.12 -11.78
C VAL A 259 6.99 -4.30 -10.85
N THR A 260 8.22 -4.85 -10.86
CA THR A 260 8.63 -5.90 -9.92
C THR A 260 8.52 -5.44 -8.47
N ALA A 261 8.97 -4.22 -8.16
CA ALA A 261 8.87 -3.65 -6.83
C ALA A 261 7.42 -3.64 -6.33
N GLN A 262 6.47 -3.28 -7.19
CA GLN A 262 5.05 -3.24 -6.85
C GLN A 262 4.45 -4.66 -6.74
N LEU A 263 4.83 -5.59 -7.63
CA LEU A 263 4.38 -6.99 -7.54
C LEU A 263 4.83 -7.70 -6.25
N LEU A 264 5.95 -7.28 -5.68
CA LEU A 264 6.47 -7.82 -4.42
C LEU A 264 5.94 -7.09 -3.18
N TYR A 265 5.27 -5.96 -3.36
CA TYR A 265 4.77 -5.14 -2.27
C TYR A 265 3.44 -5.71 -1.72
N GLU A 266 3.34 -5.83 -0.39
CA GLU A 266 2.16 -6.35 0.33
C GLU A 266 1.69 -7.76 -0.11
N THR A 267 2.59 -8.55 -0.70
CA THR A 267 2.29 -9.92 -1.12
C THR A 267 2.84 -10.95 -0.15
N GLY A 268 2.21 -12.11 -0.11
CA GLY A 268 2.71 -13.31 0.60
C GLY A 268 3.56 -14.17 -0.33
N GLY A 269 3.05 -15.32 -0.69
CA GLY A 269 3.70 -16.28 -1.57
C GLY A 269 3.31 -16.17 -3.04
N ALA A 270 3.37 -17.31 -3.74
CA ALA A 270 3.06 -17.40 -5.18
C ALA A 270 1.56 -17.20 -5.50
N ARG A 271 0.65 -17.37 -4.53
CA ARG A 271 -0.78 -17.14 -4.68
C ARG A 271 -1.18 -15.79 -4.10
N TYR A 272 -1.82 -14.98 -4.93
CA TYR A 272 -2.48 -13.74 -4.54
C TYR A 272 -4.00 -13.99 -4.58
N ALA A 273 -4.57 -14.29 -3.42
CA ALA A 273 -5.96 -14.68 -3.30
C ALA A 273 -6.87 -13.46 -3.27
N GLY A 274 -7.89 -13.47 -4.09
CA GLY A 274 -8.97 -12.49 -4.12
C GLY A 274 -10.34 -13.16 -4.18
N PRO A 275 -11.44 -12.40 -4.05
CA PRO A 275 -12.81 -12.93 -4.09
C PRO A 275 -13.27 -13.38 -5.48
N ASP A 276 -12.69 -12.81 -6.54
CA ASP A 276 -13.02 -13.16 -7.93
C ASP A 276 -12.15 -14.29 -8.45
N VAL A 277 -10.87 -14.31 -8.07
CA VAL A 277 -9.86 -15.24 -8.57
C VAL A 277 -8.64 -15.25 -7.65
N THR A 278 -7.92 -16.37 -7.62
CA THR A 278 -6.57 -16.43 -7.05
C THR A 278 -5.55 -16.32 -8.18
N ALA A 279 -4.80 -15.22 -8.22
CA ALA A 279 -3.75 -15.01 -9.22
C ALA A 279 -2.43 -15.71 -8.82
N ARG A 280 -1.76 -16.31 -9.80
CA ARG A 280 -0.48 -17.01 -9.66
C ARG A 280 0.66 -16.06 -10.02
N LEU A 281 1.28 -15.44 -9.00
CA LEU A 281 2.39 -14.50 -9.19
C LEU A 281 3.66 -15.17 -9.74
N ASP A 282 3.84 -16.45 -9.50
CA ASP A 282 4.96 -17.25 -10.02
C ASP A 282 4.86 -17.58 -11.53
N THR A 283 3.75 -17.22 -12.17
CA THR A 283 3.57 -17.38 -13.63
C THR A 283 3.74 -16.08 -14.40
N VAL A 284 3.79 -14.94 -13.71
CA VAL A 284 3.94 -13.61 -14.31
C VAL A 284 5.21 -13.51 -15.12
N ARG A 285 5.12 -12.97 -16.33
CA ARG A 285 6.28 -12.55 -17.14
C ARG A 285 6.21 -11.06 -17.39
N LEU A 286 7.34 -10.38 -17.24
CA LEU A 286 7.50 -8.97 -17.52
C LEU A 286 8.34 -8.79 -18.78
N VAL A 287 7.81 -8.04 -19.74
CA VAL A 287 8.49 -7.77 -21.01
C VAL A 287 8.50 -6.26 -21.27
N GLY A 288 9.67 -5.67 -21.43
CA GLY A 288 9.80 -4.26 -21.82
C GLY A 288 9.34 -4.04 -23.25
N GLU A 289 8.45 -3.06 -23.50
CA GLU A 289 7.94 -2.68 -24.80
C GLU A 289 8.36 -1.25 -25.19
N GLY A 290 9.52 -0.83 -24.80
CA GLY A 290 10.04 0.52 -25.03
C GLY A 290 10.02 1.39 -23.78
N THR A 291 10.16 2.69 -23.96
CA THR A 291 10.23 3.64 -22.84
C THR A 291 8.90 3.72 -22.11
N ASP A 292 8.93 3.58 -20.79
CA ASP A 292 7.75 3.66 -19.92
C ASP A 292 6.61 2.68 -20.29
N ARG A 293 6.97 1.50 -20.81
CA ARG A 293 6.02 0.46 -21.19
C ARG A 293 6.52 -0.91 -20.77
N VAL A 294 5.79 -1.59 -19.91
CA VAL A 294 6.09 -2.95 -19.43
C VAL A 294 4.86 -3.83 -19.57
N ARG A 295 4.95 -4.86 -20.40
CA ARG A 295 3.90 -5.87 -20.53
C ARG A 295 3.98 -6.87 -19.39
N ILE A 296 2.81 -7.13 -18.79
CA ILE A 296 2.54 -8.22 -17.85
C ILE A 296 1.77 -9.29 -18.64
N GLU A 297 2.31 -10.50 -18.71
CA GLU A 297 1.69 -11.60 -19.44
C GLU A 297 1.90 -12.95 -18.77
N GLY A 298 1.20 -13.99 -19.24
CA GLY A 298 1.35 -15.36 -18.77
C GLY A 298 0.75 -15.63 -17.40
N VAL A 299 -0.01 -14.68 -16.85
CA VAL A 299 -0.66 -14.82 -15.55
C VAL A 299 -1.68 -15.96 -15.61
N ARG A 300 -1.61 -16.89 -14.65
CA ARG A 300 -2.59 -17.96 -14.48
C ARG A 300 -3.50 -17.65 -13.30
N GLY A 301 -4.77 -17.99 -13.48
CA GLY A 301 -5.80 -17.89 -12.47
C GLY A 301 -6.21 -19.25 -11.94
N GLU A 302 -6.52 -19.30 -10.66
CA GLU A 302 -7.15 -20.43 -9.98
C GLU A 302 -8.49 -19.97 -9.40
N PRO A 303 -9.47 -20.87 -9.17
CA PRO A 303 -10.68 -20.50 -8.46
C PRO A 303 -10.37 -19.77 -7.14
N PRO A 304 -11.17 -18.77 -6.73
CA PRO A 304 -10.97 -18.08 -5.46
C PRO A 304 -11.19 -19.00 -4.26
N PRO A 305 -10.71 -18.61 -3.06
CA PRO A 305 -11.05 -19.34 -1.84
C PRO A 305 -12.56 -19.25 -1.53
N PRO A 306 -13.11 -20.22 -0.77
CA PRO A 306 -14.52 -20.21 -0.38
C PRO A 306 -14.88 -19.13 0.64
N THR A 307 -13.87 -18.41 1.15
CA THR A 307 -14.03 -17.39 2.17
C THR A 307 -13.58 -16.02 1.68
N LEU A 308 -14.22 -14.97 2.19
CA LEU A 308 -13.80 -13.59 2.03
C LEU A 308 -13.02 -13.13 3.26
N LYS A 309 -11.96 -12.35 3.04
CA LYS A 309 -11.29 -11.60 4.11
C LYS A 309 -12.26 -10.55 4.65
N VAL A 310 -12.27 -10.38 5.97
CA VAL A 310 -13.00 -9.32 6.68
C VAL A 310 -12.00 -8.50 7.48
N GLY A 311 -11.93 -7.21 7.20
CA GLY A 311 -11.14 -6.29 8.00
C GLY A 311 -11.94 -5.81 9.20
N LEU A 312 -11.46 -6.13 10.40
CA LEU A 312 -12.04 -5.69 11.66
C LEU A 312 -11.18 -4.59 12.25
N THR A 313 -11.80 -3.48 12.64
CA THR A 313 -11.11 -2.44 13.39
C THR A 313 -11.81 -2.23 14.73
N ARG A 314 -11.01 -2.24 15.81
CA ARG A 314 -11.46 -1.98 17.19
C ARG A 314 -10.69 -0.82 17.78
N LEU A 315 -11.23 -0.22 18.84
CA LEU A 315 -10.44 0.70 19.66
C LEU A 315 -9.45 -0.13 20.50
N GLY A 316 -8.15 0.06 20.25
CA GLY A 316 -7.09 -0.61 21.02
C GLY A 316 -6.85 0.05 22.39
N GLY A 317 -7.15 1.34 22.48
CA GLY A 317 -6.91 2.16 23.65
C GLY A 317 -6.43 3.56 23.26
N PHE A 318 -5.64 4.14 24.15
CA PHE A 318 -5.07 5.48 23.99
C PHE A 318 -3.55 5.43 24.08
N ARG A 319 -2.88 6.31 23.37
CA ARG A 319 -1.43 6.46 23.40
C ARG A 319 -1.01 7.91 23.57
N ASN A 320 0.19 8.10 24.08
CA ASN A 320 0.89 9.38 24.08
C ASN A 320 2.36 9.15 23.77
N GLU A 321 3.02 10.19 23.32
CA GLU A 321 4.41 10.16 22.94
C GLU A 321 5.15 11.38 23.47
N VAL A 322 6.39 11.15 23.92
CA VAL A 322 7.32 12.20 24.32
C VAL A 322 8.67 11.93 23.66
N VAL A 323 9.26 12.96 23.06
CA VAL A 323 10.55 12.86 22.39
C VAL A 323 11.56 13.77 23.09
N PHE A 324 12.52 13.16 23.78
CA PHE A 324 13.61 13.82 24.46
C PHE A 324 14.81 13.92 23.52
N VAL A 325 15.51 15.04 23.55
CA VAL A 325 16.74 15.25 22.76
C VAL A 325 17.94 15.23 23.69
N LEU A 326 18.89 14.35 23.41
CA LEU A 326 20.09 14.12 24.22
C LEU A 326 21.30 14.63 23.44
N THR A 327 21.88 15.77 23.83
CA THR A 327 22.99 16.40 23.06
C THR A 327 24.32 16.20 23.76
N GLY A 328 25.36 15.91 22.99
CA GLY A 328 26.76 15.92 23.40
C GLY A 328 27.20 14.64 24.11
N LEU A 329 27.83 14.77 25.27
CA LEU A 329 28.45 13.63 25.97
C LEU A 329 27.42 12.80 26.74
N GLU A 330 27.80 11.54 27.04
CA GLU A 330 27.09 10.64 27.98
C GLU A 330 25.64 10.36 27.58
N ILE A 331 25.38 10.15 26.31
CA ILE A 331 24.03 9.95 25.75
C ILE A 331 23.29 8.81 26.47
N GLU A 332 23.94 7.66 26.67
CA GLU A 332 23.34 6.51 27.34
C GLU A 332 23.01 6.82 28.82
N ALA A 333 23.89 7.52 29.53
CA ALA A 333 23.65 7.91 30.93
C ALA A 333 22.47 8.89 31.03
N LYS A 334 22.38 9.85 30.13
CA LYS A 334 21.23 10.77 30.03
C LYS A 334 19.93 10.03 29.74
N ALA A 335 19.96 9.07 28.80
CA ALA A 335 18.81 8.23 28.49
C ALA A 335 18.35 7.42 29.69
N ALA A 336 19.29 6.76 30.39
CA ALA A 336 19.00 5.98 31.61
C ALA A 336 18.38 6.87 32.71
N LEU A 337 18.96 8.06 32.95
CA LEU A 337 18.44 9.00 33.95
C LEU A 337 16.97 9.38 33.66
N VAL A 338 16.64 9.73 32.40
CA VAL A 338 15.26 10.07 32.03
C VAL A 338 14.33 8.89 32.23
N GLN A 339 14.75 7.69 31.81
CA GLN A 339 13.95 6.48 31.97
C GLN A 339 13.65 6.18 33.45
N GLU A 340 14.64 6.31 34.33
CA GLU A 340 14.49 6.14 35.78
C GLU A 340 13.57 7.21 36.37
N GLN A 341 13.76 8.48 36.04
CA GLN A 341 12.92 9.59 36.51
C GLN A 341 11.47 9.45 36.08
N MET A 342 11.24 9.11 34.82
CA MET A 342 9.88 8.87 34.30
C MET A 342 9.24 7.66 34.95
N ALA A 343 9.99 6.56 35.13
CA ALA A 343 9.48 5.36 35.81
C ALA A 343 9.09 5.66 37.27
N ASP A 344 9.88 6.46 38.01
CA ASP A 344 9.57 6.88 39.37
C ASP A 344 8.27 7.71 39.45
N VAL A 345 8.11 8.68 38.54
CA VAL A 345 6.90 9.52 38.52
C VAL A 345 5.67 8.73 38.12
N LEU A 346 5.77 7.92 37.04
CA LEU A 346 4.65 7.12 36.53
C LEU A 346 4.30 5.99 37.53
N GLY A 347 5.28 5.40 38.19
CA GLY A 347 5.06 4.32 39.20
C GLY A 347 4.39 4.78 40.49
N LYS A 348 4.52 6.06 40.86
CA LYS A 348 3.86 6.66 42.05
C LYS A 348 2.39 6.97 41.82
N ARG A 349 1.98 7.13 40.57
CA ARG A 349 0.61 7.45 40.21
C ARG A 349 -0.08 6.17 39.72
N ARG A 350 -1.10 5.72 40.43
CA ARG A 350 -1.83 4.50 40.09
C ARG A 350 -3.24 4.83 39.60
N PRO A 351 -3.68 4.21 38.50
CA PRO A 351 -2.89 3.32 37.64
C PRO A 351 -1.91 4.10 36.74
N GLY A 352 -0.69 3.60 36.59
CA GLY A 352 0.24 4.06 35.55
C GLY A 352 -0.04 3.35 34.22
N PRO A 353 0.59 3.79 33.10
CA PRO A 353 0.38 3.18 31.78
C PRO A 353 0.66 1.68 31.78
N GLU A 354 -0.23 0.89 31.15
CA GLU A 354 -0.08 -0.56 31.02
C GLU A 354 1.16 -0.92 30.18
N GLN A 355 1.45 -0.14 29.16
CA GLN A 355 2.58 -0.37 28.26
C GLN A 355 3.44 0.88 28.17
N VAL A 356 4.75 0.68 28.34
CA VAL A 356 5.79 1.72 28.26
C VAL A 356 6.87 1.22 27.33
N SER A 357 7.10 1.92 26.23
CA SER A 357 8.11 1.57 25.23
C SER A 357 9.12 2.70 25.07
N TRP A 358 10.40 2.35 25.12
CA TRP A 358 11.50 3.27 24.91
C TRP A 358 12.30 2.89 23.68
N SER A 359 12.71 3.89 22.91
CA SER A 359 13.66 3.71 21.81
C SER A 359 14.67 4.84 21.79
N LEU A 360 15.96 4.49 21.74
CA LEU A 360 17.08 5.44 21.60
C LEU A 360 17.64 5.34 20.18
N ALA A 361 17.47 6.41 19.41
CA ALA A 361 18.10 6.53 18.10
C ALA A 361 19.41 7.32 18.26
N ARG A 362 20.54 6.65 18.01
CA ARG A 362 21.88 7.23 18.03
C ARG A 362 22.12 7.94 16.69
N THR A 363 21.68 9.21 16.65
CA THR A 363 21.87 10.10 15.49
C THR A 363 23.06 11.05 15.70
N ASP A 364 23.65 11.01 16.89
CA ASP A 364 24.76 11.83 17.31
C ASP A 364 26.10 11.39 16.70
N TRP A 365 26.91 12.36 16.29
CA TRP A 365 28.26 12.16 15.77
C TRP A 365 29.27 12.78 16.72
N LEU A 366 30.45 12.18 16.81
CA LEU A 366 31.55 12.74 17.57
C LEU A 366 32.06 14.01 16.88
N ASP A 367 32.29 15.07 17.68
CA ASP A 367 32.81 16.36 17.22
C ASP A 367 32.01 16.97 16.04
N ALA A 368 30.67 16.84 16.14
CA ALA A 368 29.77 17.33 15.12
C ALA A 368 29.77 18.86 15.02
N PRO A 369 29.71 19.45 13.80
CA PRO A 369 29.80 20.88 13.59
C PRO A 369 28.51 21.66 13.93
N VAL A 370 27.38 20.95 14.08
CA VAL A 370 26.07 21.51 14.42
C VAL A 370 25.41 20.71 15.52
N GLN A 371 24.56 21.38 16.32
CA GLN A 371 23.93 20.76 17.50
C GLN A 371 23.05 19.58 17.14
N GLU A 372 22.31 19.65 16.04
CA GLU A 372 21.43 18.56 15.58
C GLU A 372 22.21 17.27 15.34
N GLU A 373 23.39 17.37 14.72
CA GLU A 373 24.29 16.23 14.46
C GLU A 373 25.01 15.74 15.72
N ALA A 374 25.07 16.56 16.78
CA ALA A 374 25.59 16.18 18.10
C ALA A 374 24.51 15.58 19.02
N SER A 375 23.30 15.33 18.49
CA SER A 375 22.13 14.96 19.29
C SER A 375 21.61 13.59 18.92
N ALA A 376 21.23 12.82 19.95
CA ALA A 376 20.46 11.58 19.84
C ALA A 376 19.00 11.82 20.26
N VAL A 377 18.10 10.94 19.83
CA VAL A 377 16.66 11.03 20.10
C VAL A 377 16.23 9.86 20.97
N LEU A 378 15.71 10.16 22.16
CA LEU A 378 15.08 9.20 23.04
C LEU A 378 13.57 9.38 22.99
N ARG A 379 12.87 8.36 22.54
CA ARG A 379 11.43 8.38 22.36
C ARG A 379 10.75 7.49 23.39
N LEU A 380 9.77 8.04 24.10
CA LEU A 380 8.84 7.35 24.96
C LEU A 380 7.49 7.22 24.27
N VAL A 381 6.96 6.01 24.18
CA VAL A 381 5.57 5.75 23.79
C VAL A 381 4.89 5.01 24.93
N VAL A 382 3.76 5.54 25.39
CA VAL A 382 2.92 4.89 26.41
C VAL A 382 1.57 4.54 25.84
N ARG A 383 1.00 3.41 26.27
CA ARG A 383 -0.33 2.96 25.85
C ARG A 383 -1.11 2.41 27.03
N ASP A 384 -2.43 2.67 27.04
CA ASP A 384 -3.37 2.15 28.03
C ASP A 384 -4.80 2.22 27.47
N ARG A 385 -5.70 1.43 28.03
CA ARG A 385 -7.14 1.55 27.73
C ARG A 385 -7.76 2.80 28.35
N ASP A 386 -7.19 3.28 29.45
CA ASP A 386 -7.61 4.50 30.14
C ASP A 386 -6.86 5.73 29.57
N PRO A 387 -7.56 6.72 28.96
CA PRO A 387 -6.93 7.93 28.44
C PRO A 387 -6.23 8.76 29.54
N ASP A 388 -6.67 8.68 30.81
CA ASP A 388 -6.08 9.43 31.91
C ASP A 388 -4.70 8.87 32.28
N ALA A 389 -4.48 7.55 32.12
CA ALA A 389 -3.20 6.91 32.38
C ALA A 389 -2.09 7.34 31.41
N VAL A 390 -2.44 7.75 30.18
CA VAL A 390 -1.47 8.14 29.14
C VAL A 390 -1.54 9.64 28.76
N GLY A 391 -2.51 10.37 29.29
CA GLY A 391 -2.75 11.78 28.98
C GLY A 391 -1.87 12.75 29.78
N ARG A 392 -2.55 13.59 30.58
CA ARG A 392 -1.90 14.66 31.36
C ARG A 392 -0.87 14.12 32.35
N LEU A 393 -1.08 12.92 32.89
CA LEU A 393 -0.14 12.24 33.76
C LEU A 393 1.27 12.17 33.15
N VAL A 394 1.36 11.65 31.92
CA VAL A 394 2.64 11.47 31.20
C VAL A 394 3.21 12.82 30.76
N SER A 395 2.36 13.69 30.22
CA SER A 395 2.78 15.02 29.77
C SER A 395 3.35 15.87 30.92
N SER A 396 2.69 15.87 32.09
CA SER A 396 3.17 16.59 33.26
C SER A 396 4.49 15.99 33.79
N ALA A 397 4.59 14.64 33.84
CA ALA A 397 5.81 13.96 34.28
C ALA A 397 7.02 14.37 33.42
N ALA A 398 6.87 14.41 32.09
CA ALA A 398 7.94 14.83 31.19
C ALA A 398 8.32 16.32 31.36
N VAL A 399 7.33 17.20 31.56
CA VAL A 399 7.57 18.63 31.75
C VAL A 399 8.25 18.93 33.10
N GLU A 400 7.91 18.18 34.17
CA GLU A 400 8.53 18.31 35.50
C GLU A 400 10.06 18.07 35.45
N LEU A 401 10.56 17.33 34.47
CA LEU A 401 12.00 17.07 34.31
C LEU A 401 12.79 18.26 33.73
N ALA A 402 12.11 19.29 33.24
CA ALA A 402 12.76 20.37 32.48
C ALA A 402 13.91 21.08 33.21
N LEU A 403 13.86 21.15 34.54
CA LEU A 403 14.90 21.76 35.38
C LEU A 403 15.56 20.78 36.33
N ALA A 404 15.24 19.50 36.23
CA ALA A 404 15.64 18.48 37.24
C ALA A 404 16.24 17.20 36.63
N SER A 405 16.61 17.23 35.33
CA SER A 405 17.15 16.08 34.63
C SER A 405 18.60 16.31 34.16
N TYR A 406 18.94 15.86 32.96
CA TYR A 406 20.29 15.96 32.40
C TYR A 406 20.63 17.37 31.86
N PRO A 407 21.92 17.72 31.74
CA PRO A 407 22.36 18.98 31.17
C PRO A 407 21.90 19.13 29.71
N GLY A 408 21.26 20.26 29.38
CA GLY A 408 20.74 20.52 28.05
C GLY A 408 19.38 19.85 27.77
N PHE A 409 18.62 19.51 28.83
CA PHE A 409 17.30 18.92 28.68
C PHE A 409 16.37 19.75 27.80
N HIS A 410 15.86 19.15 26.75
CA HIS A 410 14.76 19.70 25.95
C HIS A 410 13.99 18.59 25.23
N LEU A 411 12.80 18.95 24.76
CA LEU A 411 11.90 18.11 23.97
C LEU A 411 11.77 18.67 22.58
N THR A 412 11.48 17.84 21.59
CA THR A 412 11.22 18.31 20.19
C THR A 412 9.95 19.16 20.10
N ALA A 413 8.96 18.86 20.95
CA ALA A 413 7.68 19.57 21.06
C ALA A 413 7.08 19.35 22.46
N PRO A 414 6.18 20.23 22.92
CA PRO A 414 5.41 19.96 24.13
C PRO A 414 4.69 18.62 24.04
N PRO A 415 4.69 17.79 25.11
CA PRO A 415 4.00 16.52 25.10
C PRO A 415 2.53 16.64 24.77
N GLY A 416 2.02 15.73 23.94
CA GLY A 416 0.65 15.71 23.47
C GLY A 416 -0.38 15.30 24.51
N LYS A 417 -1.63 15.19 24.05
CA LYS A 417 -2.73 14.59 24.79
C LYS A 417 -2.82 13.10 24.46
N ALA A 418 -3.56 12.35 25.29
CA ALA A 418 -3.96 10.99 24.95
C ALA A 418 -4.70 10.97 23.59
N SER A 419 -4.19 10.14 22.68
CA SER A 419 -4.78 9.95 21.36
C SER A 419 -5.25 8.52 21.22
N PRO A 420 -6.50 8.25 20.81
CA PRO A 420 -6.98 6.90 20.60
C PRO A 420 -6.28 6.26 19.40
N TYR A 421 -5.98 4.97 19.49
CA TYR A 421 -5.47 4.16 18.38
C TYR A 421 -6.36 2.97 18.10
N GLY A 422 -6.34 2.48 16.85
CA GLY A 422 -7.07 1.29 16.43
C GLY A 422 -6.18 0.06 16.43
N VAL A 423 -6.83 -1.09 16.56
CA VAL A 423 -6.26 -2.42 16.34
C VAL A 423 -6.96 -3.01 15.14
N PHE A 424 -6.17 -3.55 14.23
CA PHE A 424 -6.67 -4.24 13.05
C PHE A 424 -6.54 -5.76 13.21
N GLU A 425 -7.61 -6.47 12.86
CA GLU A 425 -7.66 -7.92 12.82
C GLU A 425 -8.20 -8.37 11.46
N ALA A 426 -7.50 -9.29 10.82
CA ALA A 426 -8.00 -9.97 9.63
C ALA A 426 -8.78 -11.21 10.04
N ALA A 427 -10.06 -11.24 9.74
CA ALA A 427 -10.94 -12.38 9.91
C ALA A 427 -11.41 -12.90 8.55
N TYR A 428 -12.11 -14.02 8.56
CA TYR A 428 -12.65 -14.64 7.35
C TYR A 428 -14.08 -15.08 7.58
N THR A 429 -14.90 -14.99 6.54
CA THR A 429 -16.28 -15.49 6.54
C THR A 429 -16.57 -16.22 5.23
N ALA A 430 -17.52 -17.16 5.24
CA ALA A 430 -17.92 -17.85 4.01
C ALA A 430 -18.48 -16.84 2.99
N ALA A 431 -18.02 -16.90 1.75
CA ALA A 431 -18.38 -15.94 0.70
C ALA A 431 -19.90 -15.91 0.45
N GLU A 432 -20.57 -17.06 0.56
CA GLU A 432 -22.02 -17.23 0.40
C GLU A 432 -22.86 -16.51 1.47
N THR A 433 -22.25 -16.15 2.61
CA THR A 433 -22.94 -15.43 3.69
C THR A 433 -22.93 -13.92 3.53
N VAL A 434 -22.17 -13.41 2.57
CA VAL A 434 -22.03 -11.98 2.32
C VAL A 434 -22.94 -11.56 1.19
N THR A 435 -23.82 -10.58 1.46
CA THR A 435 -24.76 -10.06 0.47
C THR A 435 -24.09 -9.00 -0.41
N HIS A 436 -23.46 -9.41 -1.48
CA HIS A 436 -22.87 -8.50 -2.47
C HIS A 436 -23.96 -7.95 -3.39
N THR A 437 -24.17 -6.62 -3.42
CA THR A 437 -25.26 -5.98 -4.16
C THR A 437 -24.77 -4.83 -5.03
N ALA A 438 -25.08 -4.88 -6.31
CA ALA A 438 -24.92 -3.74 -7.22
C ALA A 438 -26.24 -2.93 -7.24
N VAL A 439 -26.15 -1.64 -6.92
CA VAL A 439 -27.26 -0.68 -7.02
C VAL A 439 -27.05 0.15 -8.27
N LEU A 440 -27.91 -0.10 -9.28
CA LEU A 440 -27.78 0.47 -10.61
C LEU A 440 -28.20 1.95 -10.65
N PRO A 441 -27.87 2.68 -11.74
CA PRO A 441 -28.23 4.10 -11.87
C PRO A 441 -29.73 4.38 -11.80
N ASP A 442 -30.57 3.43 -12.17
CA ASP A 442 -32.03 3.51 -12.11
C ASP A 442 -32.62 3.06 -10.74
N GLY A 443 -31.78 2.75 -9.77
CA GLY A 443 -32.15 2.32 -8.44
C GLY A 443 -32.43 0.82 -8.31
N ARG A 444 -32.41 0.04 -9.38
CA ARG A 444 -32.53 -1.43 -9.29
C ARG A 444 -31.35 -2.04 -8.53
N ARG A 445 -31.65 -3.01 -7.70
CA ARG A 445 -30.69 -3.75 -6.87
C ARG A 445 -30.50 -5.14 -7.45
N ILE A 446 -29.27 -5.48 -7.79
CA ILE A 446 -28.89 -6.80 -8.32
C ILE A 446 -27.98 -7.49 -7.31
N GLY A 447 -28.41 -8.67 -6.84
CA GLY A 447 -27.55 -9.55 -6.06
C GLY A 447 -26.45 -10.14 -6.93
N VAL A 448 -25.21 -9.97 -6.53
CA VAL A 448 -24.03 -10.54 -7.20
C VAL A 448 -23.71 -11.87 -6.53
N PRO A 449 -23.81 -12.99 -7.23
CA PRO A 449 -23.50 -14.28 -6.63
C PRO A 449 -22.00 -14.42 -6.37
N PRO A 450 -21.58 -15.24 -5.40
CA PRO A 450 -20.18 -15.62 -5.24
C PRO A 450 -19.67 -16.35 -6.50
N ALA A 451 -18.37 -16.49 -6.63
CA ALA A 451 -17.75 -17.20 -7.74
C ALA A 451 -18.36 -18.61 -7.91
N PRO A 452 -18.56 -19.06 -9.18
CA PRO A 452 -19.27 -20.33 -9.45
C PRO A 452 -18.53 -21.58 -8.94
N ARG A 453 -17.25 -21.44 -8.70
CA ARG A 453 -16.39 -22.47 -8.09
C ARG A 453 -15.40 -21.81 -7.14
N SER A 454 -15.07 -22.47 -6.06
CA SER A 454 -14.04 -22.06 -5.11
C SER A 454 -13.07 -23.22 -4.86
N GLN A 455 -11.89 -22.88 -4.38
CA GLN A 455 -10.84 -23.84 -4.05
C GLN A 455 -10.10 -23.38 -2.79
N GLU A 456 -9.89 -24.30 -1.84
CA GLU A 456 -9.06 -24.03 -0.68
C GLU A 456 -7.63 -23.66 -1.10
N LEU A 457 -7.06 -22.67 -0.40
CA LEU A 457 -5.68 -22.25 -0.66
C LEU A 457 -4.71 -23.32 -0.14
N ALA A 458 -4.13 -24.08 -1.04
CA ALA A 458 -3.02 -24.96 -0.71
C ALA A 458 -1.68 -24.24 -0.83
N GLU A 459 -0.67 -24.68 -0.08
CA GLU A 459 0.69 -24.20 -0.27
C GLU A 459 1.20 -24.52 -1.68
N VAL A 460 1.89 -23.55 -2.29
CA VAL A 460 2.60 -23.80 -3.54
C VAL A 460 3.99 -24.33 -3.18
N PRO A 461 4.39 -25.50 -3.68
CA PRO A 461 5.74 -25.98 -3.48
C PRO A 461 6.76 -24.95 -3.93
N GLN A 462 7.79 -24.73 -3.12
CA GLN A 462 8.86 -23.82 -3.51
C GLN A 462 9.53 -24.32 -4.79
N PRO A 463 9.74 -23.45 -5.79
CA PRO A 463 10.43 -23.85 -7.01
C PRO A 463 11.89 -24.17 -6.73
N PRO A 464 12.56 -24.96 -7.60
CA PRO A 464 13.99 -25.23 -7.46
C PRO A 464 14.76 -23.91 -7.56
N LEU A 465 15.81 -23.79 -6.75
CA LEU A 465 16.73 -22.66 -6.84
C LEU A 465 17.51 -22.73 -8.18
N PRO A 466 17.92 -21.58 -8.73
CA PRO A 466 18.82 -21.57 -9.87
C PRO A 466 20.17 -22.21 -9.52
N GLU A 467 20.93 -22.64 -10.52
CA GLU A 467 22.30 -23.10 -10.28
C GLU A 467 23.10 -22.03 -9.52
N PRO A 468 23.86 -22.39 -8.49
CA PRO A 468 24.65 -21.43 -7.73
C PRO A 468 25.63 -20.65 -8.62
N LEU A 469 25.89 -19.40 -8.32
CA LEU A 469 27.01 -18.69 -8.93
C LEU A 469 28.31 -19.26 -8.38
N THR A 470 29.16 -19.74 -9.25
CA THR A 470 30.47 -20.33 -8.91
C THR A 470 31.58 -19.69 -9.72
N GLY A 471 32.84 -19.80 -9.28
CA GLY A 471 34.00 -19.29 -10.01
C GLY A 471 34.10 -17.78 -10.11
N TYR A 472 33.43 -17.04 -9.24
CA TYR A 472 33.35 -15.56 -9.27
C TYR A 472 34.61 -14.86 -8.69
N GLY A 473 35.63 -15.59 -8.22
CA GLY A 473 36.87 -15.00 -7.72
C GLY A 473 36.73 -14.28 -6.38
N ALA A 474 37.22 -13.05 -6.31
CA ALA A 474 37.22 -12.24 -5.09
C ALA A 474 35.83 -11.75 -4.71
N THR A 475 35.64 -11.52 -3.40
CA THR A 475 34.46 -10.84 -2.85
C THR A 475 34.89 -9.54 -2.18
N ARG A 476 33.96 -8.59 -2.11
CA ARG A 476 34.14 -7.34 -1.38
C ARG A 476 32.96 -7.14 -0.45
N ARG A 477 33.25 -6.72 0.78
CA ARG A 477 32.22 -6.35 1.74
C ARG A 477 31.57 -5.04 1.33
N ALA A 478 30.30 -5.10 0.90
CA ALA A 478 29.57 -3.95 0.35
C ALA A 478 28.07 -4.02 0.71
N PRO A 479 27.34 -2.90 0.64
CA PRO A 479 25.90 -2.89 0.88
C PRO A 479 25.16 -3.74 -0.17
N LEU A 480 24.18 -4.54 0.29
CA LEU A 480 23.32 -5.34 -0.59
C LEU A 480 22.65 -4.48 -1.69
N GLY A 481 22.30 -3.24 -1.37
CA GLY A 481 21.61 -2.32 -2.27
C GLY A 481 22.36 -1.94 -3.55
N LEU A 482 23.67 -2.27 -3.66
CA LEU A 482 24.41 -2.08 -4.91
C LEU A 482 23.97 -3.06 -6.01
N VAL A 483 23.55 -4.26 -5.63
CA VAL A 483 23.20 -5.34 -6.55
C VAL A 483 21.74 -5.80 -6.47
N ALA A 484 21.00 -5.36 -5.44
CA ALA A 484 19.61 -5.76 -5.25
C ALA A 484 18.71 -4.57 -4.90
N GLY A 485 17.51 -4.56 -5.47
CA GLY A 485 16.41 -3.73 -5.02
C GLY A 485 15.64 -4.41 -3.89
N ALA A 486 14.97 -3.63 -3.05
CA ALA A 486 14.03 -4.15 -2.08
C ALA A 486 12.81 -3.23 -1.95
N ARG A 487 11.68 -3.84 -1.60
CA ARG A 487 10.43 -3.16 -1.27
C ARG A 487 9.79 -3.86 -0.08
N SER A 488 9.33 -3.08 0.90
CA SER A 488 8.68 -3.63 2.07
C SER A 488 7.43 -2.86 2.44
N GLY A 489 6.53 -3.53 3.15
CA GLY A 489 5.28 -2.96 3.62
C GLY A 489 4.61 -3.83 4.65
N ASP A 490 3.49 -3.33 5.17
CA ASP A 490 2.65 -4.04 6.11
C ASP A 490 1.76 -5.08 5.41
N LYS A 491 1.41 -6.10 6.16
CA LYS A 491 0.40 -7.10 5.83
C LYS A 491 -0.33 -7.49 7.12
N GLY A 492 -1.24 -6.64 7.56
CA GLY A 492 -1.87 -6.76 8.87
C GLY A 492 -0.85 -6.66 10.00
N GLY A 493 -0.76 -7.68 10.85
CA GLY A 493 0.26 -7.77 11.93
C GLY A 493 1.64 -8.21 11.48
N SER A 494 1.81 -8.58 10.21
CA SER A 494 3.07 -9.05 9.62
C SER A 494 3.65 -8.00 8.67
N ALA A 495 4.91 -8.15 8.31
CA ALA A 495 5.55 -7.37 7.26
C ALA A 495 5.99 -8.25 6.10
N ASN A 496 5.94 -7.72 4.88
CA ASN A 496 6.57 -8.35 3.74
C ASN A 496 7.81 -7.55 3.28
N VAL A 497 8.83 -8.26 2.81
CA VAL A 497 10.06 -7.70 2.24
C VAL A 497 10.40 -8.42 0.96
N GLY A 498 10.06 -7.81 -0.16
CA GLY A 498 10.46 -8.27 -1.49
C GLY A 498 11.89 -7.81 -1.82
N VAL A 499 12.69 -8.70 -2.38
CA VAL A 499 14.08 -8.42 -2.78
C VAL A 499 14.32 -9.01 -4.16
N TRP A 500 14.80 -8.22 -5.11
CA TRP A 500 15.05 -8.68 -6.49
C TRP A 500 16.44 -8.31 -6.98
N ALA A 501 16.94 -9.09 -7.93
CA ALA A 501 18.21 -8.81 -8.60
C ALA A 501 18.07 -7.50 -9.43
N ARG A 502 18.99 -6.54 -9.22
CA ARG A 502 19.02 -5.29 -9.98
C ARG A 502 19.06 -5.58 -11.47
N ASP A 503 18.28 -4.81 -12.24
CA ASP A 503 18.17 -4.91 -13.71
C ASP A 503 17.82 -6.30 -14.23
N GLY A 504 17.28 -7.19 -13.37
CA GLY A 504 17.01 -8.57 -13.70
C GLY A 504 18.27 -9.37 -14.04
N ASN A 505 19.42 -9.00 -13.49
CA ASN A 505 20.69 -9.68 -13.77
C ASN A 505 20.66 -11.12 -13.28
N GLN A 506 20.96 -12.05 -14.20
CA GLN A 506 20.89 -13.50 -13.93
C GLN A 506 21.96 -13.99 -12.97
N GLU A 507 23.16 -13.44 -13.01
CA GLU A 507 24.27 -13.84 -12.12
C GLU A 507 23.99 -13.33 -10.71
N THR A 508 23.52 -12.09 -10.58
CA THR A 508 23.05 -11.53 -9.30
C THR A 508 21.92 -12.38 -8.72
N TRP A 509 20.94 -12.82 -9.54
CA TRP A 509 19.88 -13.70 -9.10
C TRP A 509 20.41 -15.03 -8.56
N ARG A 510 21.32 -15.68 -9.28
CA ARG A 510 21.96 -16.94 -8.85
C ARG A 510 22.66 -16.78 -7.51
N TRP A 511 23.39 -15.69 -7.30
CA TRP A 511 24.05 -15.39 -6.04
C TRP A 511 23.03 -15.08 -4.93
N LEU A 512 22.07 -14.20 -5.18
CA LEU A 512 21.07 -13.75 -4.22
C LEU A 512 20.22 -14.91 -3.69
N ALA A 513 19.75 -15.79 -4.58
CA ALA A 513 18.92 -16.94 -4.26
C ALA A 513 19.59 -17.93 -3.29
N HIS A 514 20.91 -18.04 -3.32
CA HIS A 514 21.66 -18.91 -2.42
C HIS A 514 22.19 -18.18 -1.18
N THR A 515 22.43 -16.88 -1.26
CA THR A 515 23.02 -16.09 -0.17
C THR A 515 21.97 -15.61 0.83
N LEU A 516 20.83 -15.12 0.35
CA LEU A 516 19.81 -14.53 1.20
C LEU A 516 18.76 -15.58 1.62
N THR A 517 19.18 -16.46 2.54
CA THR A 517 18.30 -17.43 3.21
C THR A 517 17.48 -16.76 4.32
N ALA A 518 16.47 -17.45 4.87
CA ALA A 518 15.70 -16.95 6.03
C ALA A 518 16.60 -16.67 7.25
N ASP A 519 17.57 -17.56 7.51
CA ASP A 519 18.52 -17.38 8.61
C ASP A 519 19.47 -16.20 8.36
N ARG A 520 19.92 -16.03 7.12
CA ARG A 520 20.73 -14.87 6.74
C ARG A 520 19.94 -13.56 6.87
N PHE A 521 18.67 -13.55 6.49
CA PHE A 521 17.77 -12.43 6.65
C PHE A 521 17.65 -12.03 8.13
N ARG A 522 17.38 -13.00 9.04
CA ARG A 522 17.34 -12.75 10.48
C ARG A 522 18.66 -12.18 11.02
N ALA A 523 19.78 -12.74 10.58
CA ALA A 523 21.12 -12.27 11.00
C ALA A 523 21.41 -10.84 10.52
N LEU A 524 20.89 -10.44 9.35
CA LEU A 524 21.04 -9.09 8.83
C LEU A 524 20.09 -8.08 9.51
N LEU A 525 18.93 -8.53 9.93
CA LEU A 525 17.90 -7.73 10.58
C LEU A 525 17.58 -8.28 11.99
N PRO A 526 18.38 -7.95 13.01
CA PRO A 526 18.28 -8.56 14.35
C PRO A 526 16.91 -8.43 15.02
N GLU A 527 16.12 -7.41 14.67
CA GLU A 527 14.74 -7.26 15.18
C GLU A 527 13.81 -8.41 14.76
N THR A 528 14.20 -9.19 13.75
CA THR A 528 13.44 -10.34 13.25
C THR A 528 13.94 -11.68 13.80
N ALA A 529 14.96 -11.68 14.67
CA ALA A 529 15.67 -12.89 15.10
C ALA A 529 14.74 -13.95 15.70
N GLU A 530 13.81 -13.51 16.55
CA GLU A 530 12.87 -14.38 17.28
C GLU A 530 11.52 -14.54 16.57
N LEU A 531 11.35 -13.92 15.40
CA LEU A 531 10.10 -13.96 14.66
C LEU A 531 10.08 -15.08 13.61
N PRO A 532 8.92 -15.66 13.33
CA PRO A 532 8.75 -16.54 12.16
C PRO A 532 9.03 -15.75 10.86
N VAL A 533 9.95 -16.26 10.05
CA VAL A 533 10.25 -15.69 8.73
C VAL A 533 10.06 -16.77 7.68
N VAL A 534 9.09 -16.55 6.80
CA VAL A 534 8.85 -17.42 5.64
C VAL A 534 9.46 -16.77 4.40
N ARG A 535 10.27 -17.54 3.67
CA ARG A 535 10.89 -17.10 2.43
C ARG A 535 10.21 -17.75 1.24
N HIS A 536 9.73 -16.94 0.31
CA HIS A 536 9.18 -17.37 -0.97
C HIS A 536 10.15 -17.06 -2.10
N VAL A 537 10.30 -18.00 -3.03
CA VAL A 537 11.20 -17.86 -4.19
C VAL A 537 10.37 -17.64 -5.43
N LEU A 538 10.64 -16.57 -6.17
CA LEU A 538 9.94 -16.16 -7.39
C LEU A 538 10.96 -16.03 -8.56
N PRO A 539 11.38 -17.16 -9.17
CA PRO A 539 12.42 -17.16 -10.20
C PRO A 539 12.04 -16.38 -11.44
N ASN A 540 10.75 -16.34 -11.76
CA ASN A 540 10.19 -15.60 -12.88
C ASN A 540 10.42 -14.08 -12.75
N LEU A 541 10.47 -13.55 -11.53
CA LEU A 541 10.79 -12.16 -11.21
C LEU A 541 12.25 -11.96 -10.78
N ARG A 542 13.05 -13.03 -10.72
CA ARG A 542 14.40 -13.05 -10.13
C ARG A 542 14.40 -12.43 -8.73
N ALA A 543 13.43 -12.84 -7.91
CA ALA A 543 13.12 -12.23 -6.63
C ALA A 543 12.88 -13.24 -5.53
N LEU A 544 13.07 -12.77 -4.32
CA LEU A 544 12.69 -13.41 -3.06
C LEU A 544 11.66 -12.53 -2.37
N ASN A 545 10.69 -13.13 -1.71
CA ASN A 545 9.78 -12.42 -0.82
C ASN A 545 9.82 -13.03 0.58
N PHE A 546 10.09 -12.21 1.60
CA PHE A 546 10.10 -12.61 3.00
C PHE A 546 8.84 -12.10 3.67
N VAL A 547 8.14 -12.98 4.35
CA VAL A 547 7.04 -12.61 5.25
C VAL A 547 7.55 -12.77 6.68
N VAL A 548 7.56 -11.68 7.43
CA VAL A 548 7.98 -11.63 8.84
C VAL A 548 6.73 -11.53 9.69
N ASP A 549 6.35 -12.65 10.28
CA ASP A 549 5.11 -12.74 11.05
C ASP A 549 5.27 -12.06 12.41
N GLY A 550 4.26 -11.26 12.79
CA GLY A 550 4.20 -10.57 14.07
C GLY A 550 5.11 -9.34 14.20
N LEU A 551 5.85 -8.91 13.16
CA LEU A 551 6.71 -7.72 13.24
C LEU A 551 5.91 -6.45 13.58
N LEU A 552 4.67 -6.37 13.13
CA LEU A 552 3.75 -5.25 13.35
C LEU A 552 2.64 -5.56 14.38
N GLY A 553 2.71 -6.71 15.09
CA GLY A 553 1.80 -7.06 16.18
C GLY A 553 0.32 -6.88 15.79
N GLU A 554 -0.38 -5.97 16.47
CA GLU A 554 -1.81 -5.68 16.27
C GLU A 554 -2.10 -4.69 15.13
N GLY A 555 -1.20 -4.57 14.16
CA GLY A 555 -1.37 -3.73 12.97
C GLY A 555 -0.78 -2.32 13.10
N VAL A 556 -0.80 -1.62 11.98
CA VAL A 556 -0.11 -0.33 11.75
C VAL A 556 -0.46 0.74 12.78
N ALA A 557 -1.75 0.90 13.11
CA ALA A 557 -2.22 1.98 13.98
C ALA A 557 -1.81 1.78 15.44
N SER A 558 -1.49 0.54 15.85
CA SER A 558 -1.10 0.19 17.22
C SER A 558 0.41 0.34 17.50
N GLN A 559 1.24 0.44 16.46
CA GLN A 559 2.70 0.31 16.60
C GLN A 559 3.37 1.49 17.33
N ALA A 560 4.36 1.15 18.18
CA ALA A 560 5.30 2.10 18.78
C ALA A 560 6.59 2.26 17.97
N ARG A 561 6.81 1.49 16.91
CA ARG A 561 8.01 1.55 16.05
C ARG A 561 8.14 2.90 15.35
N PHE A 562 9.37 3.29 14.97
CA PHE A 562 9.61 4.43 14.09
C PHE A 562 8.95 4.23 12.71
N ASP A 563 9.00 2.99 12.23
CA ASP A 563 8.40 2.56 10.99
C ASP A 563 7.19 1.64 11.28
N PRO A 564 6.01 2.20 11.55
CA PRO A 564 4.83 1.42 11.94
C PRO A 564 4.25 0.59 10.80
N GLN A 565 4.64 0.88 9.55
CA GLN A 565 4.18 0.19 8.35
C GLN A 565 5.24 -0.70 7.70
N ALA A 566 6.41 -0.88 8.33
CA ALA A 566 7.53 -1.64 7.77
C ALA A 566 8.00 -1.14 6.38
N LYS A 567 7.73 0.14 6.04
CA LYS A 567 8.09 0.73 4.73
C LYS A 567 9.60 0.82 4.51
N ALA A 568 10.38 0.99 5.58
CA ALA A 568 11.82 1.18 5.53
C ALA A 568 12.62 -0.12 5.79
N VAL A 569 11.99 -1.24 6.13
CA VAL A 569 12.68 -2.50 6.41
C VAL A 569 13.49 -2.98 5.21
N GLY A 570 12.94 -2.84 4.00
CA GLY A 570 13.65 -3.14 2.75
C GLY A 570 14.89 -2.27 2.55
N GLU A 571 14.80 -0.97 2.81
CA GLU A 571 15.96 -0.05 2.72
C GLU A 571 17.00 -0.32 3.81
N TRP A 572 16.57 -0.68 5.02
CA TRP A 572 17.47 -1.13 6.06
C TRP A 572 18.22 -2.40 5.62
N LEU A 573 17.51 -3.38 5.04
CA LEU A 573 18.15 -4.58 4.48
C LEU A 573 19.15 -4.24 3.39
N ARG A 574 18.81 -3.33 2.46
CA ARG A 574 19.70 -2.88 1.39
C ARG A 574 20.98 -2.22 1.91
N ALA A 575 20.92 -1.55 3.04
CA ALA A 575 22.07 -0.92 3.68
C ALA A 575 23.01 -1.93 4.39
N ARG A 576 22.57 -3.19 4.58
CA ARG A 576 23.39 -4.21 5.25
C ARG A 576 24.51 -4.70 4.33
N HIS A 577 25.70 -4.83 4.91
CA HIS A 577 26.91 -5.27 4.20
C HIS A 577 27.02 -6.79 4.16
N LEU A 578 27.27 -7.32 2.99
CA LEU A 578 27.58 -8.73 2.72
C LEU A 578 28.89 -8.83 1.93
N GLU A 579 29.46 -10.04 1.91
CA GLU A 579 30.53 -10.39 0.97
C GLU A 579 29.92 -10.61 -0.41
N ILE A 580 30.04 -9.62 -1.28
CA ILE A 580 29.47 -9.63 -2.64
C ILE A 580 30.57 -9.95 -3.64
N PRO A 581 30.37 -10.91 -4.58
CA PRO A 581 31.31 -11.14 -5.67
C PRO A 581 31.63 -9.85 -6.43
N GLU A 582 32.91 -9.52 -6.61
CA GLU A 582 33.31 -8.29 -7.29
C GLU A 582 32.77 -8.17 -8.72
N VAL A 583 32.56 -9.31 -9.38
CA VAL A 583 31.98 -9.38 -10.73
C VAL A 583 30.54 -8.87 -10.78
N LEU A 584 29.83 -8.78 -9.64
CA LEU A 584 28.46 -8.26 -9.53
C LEU A 584 28.41 -6.77 -9.16
N LEU A 585 29.51 -6.20 -8.67
CA LEU A 585 29.62 -4.81 -8.24
C LEU A 585 30.07 -3.90 -9.39
#